data_952831086c7dfd6af277e767b0464ac8
#
_entry.id   952831086c7dfd6af277e767b0464ac8
#
_cell.length_a   1.000
_cell.length_b   1.000
_cell.length_c   1.000
_cell.angle_alpha   90.00
_cell.angle_beta   90.00
_cell.angle_gamma   90.00
#
_symmetry.space_group_name_H-M   'P 1'
#
loop_
_entity.id
_entity.type
_entity.pdbx_description
1 polymer ?
#
loop_
_entity_poly.entity_id
_entity_poly.type
_entity_poly.pdbx_seq_one_letter_code
_entity_poly.pdbx_strand_id
1 'polypeptide(L)'
;LLLTTFSRPAANGDAFSVDEIDAQLAESQELAEGLAQTAQSAHAHDGEQTRVTTSLKAQANAIRGDGKLKQFRDPQLVLASPTGIVASTPEQLHLSSGRATAVTAGADMSISTGGGLFASMRKALRLFVYQAGMRLVAAAGDIDLKALKDSINLLAKLNVTVVADRIRISAQQEVEICGGGSYTHWRAGEIRSGTDGKFQVHSAGRVFTGPDNKSNPLVLDAPELPENLHFTLGALPGAAGRYVEEPYELFKDNAKIGEGVTDELGRVIVANHQPGTSAYRVKLSNGGEFNLRVRNVLNHDPEHADVRSNRGERL
;
A
#
# COMPACT_ATOMS: atom_id res chain seq x y z
N LEU A 1 -24.61 -16.83 -14.43
CA LEU A 1 -25.67 -17.26 -13.52
C LEU A 1 -26.16 -16.09 -12.69
N LEU A 2 -27.47 -15.85 -12.69
CA LEU A 2 -28.14 -14.87 -11.83
C LEU A 2 -28.97 -15.60 -10.78
N LEU A 3 -28.70 -15.35 -9.51
CA LEU A 3 -29.51 -15.77 -8.37
C LEU A 3 -30.10 -14.50 -7.74
N THR A 4 -31.44 -14.37 -7.77
CA THR A 4 -32.14 -13.19 -7.27
C THR A 4 -33.41 -13.55 -6.55
N THR A 5 -33.77 -12.75 -5.55
CA THR A 5 -35.03 -12.84 -4.82
C THR A 5 -35.95 -11.64 -5.05
N PHE A 6 -35.67 -10.79 -6.03
CA PHE A 6 -36.58 -9.70 -6.42
C PHE A 6 -37.93 -10.26 -6.86
N SER A 7 -38.99 -9.82 -6.21
CA SER A 7 -40.36 -10.20 -6.55
C SER A 7 -40.81 -9.50 -7.84
N ARG A 8 -41.33 -10.28 -8.79
CA ARG A 8 -41.87 -9.79 -10.07
C ARG A 8 -43.27 -10.32 -10.24
N PRO A 9 -44.30 -9.72 -9.58
CA PRO A 9 -45.65 -10.24 -9.53
C PRO A 9 -46.38 -10.27 -10.90
N ALA A 10 -45.87 -9.53 -11.89
CA ALA A 10 -46.40 -9.53 -13.25
C ALA A 10 -45.27 -9.75 -14.26
N ALA A 11 -44.67 -10.95 -14.27
CA ALA A 11 -43.57 -11.29 -15.13
C ALA A 11 -43.92 -11.37 -16.62
N ASN A 12 -44.31 -10.23 -17.20
CA ASN A 12 -44.53 -10.06 -18.64
C ASN A 12 -43.28 -9.58 -19.38
N GLY A 13 -42.13 -9.48 -18.68
CA GLY A 13 -40.84 -9.07 -19.23
C GLY A 13 -39.85 -10.21 -19.32
N ASP A 14 -38.64 -9.91 -19.84
CA ASP A 14 -37.55 -10.85 -19.98
C ASP A 14 -37.15 -11.45 -18.62
N ALA A 15 -37.04 -12.77 -18.55
CA ALA A 15 -36.63 -13.50 -17.35
C ALA A 15 -35.21 -13.11 -16.85
N PHE A 16 -34.46 -12.40 -17.67
CA PHE A 16 -33.09 -11.96 -17.43
C PHE A 16 -32.92 -10.46 -17.19
N SER A 17 -34.01 -9.71 -16.89
CA SER A 17 -33.87 -8.29 -16.57
C SER A 17 -32.92 -8.09 -15.40
N VAL A 18 -31.93 -7.20 -15.58
CA VAL A 18 -30.91 -6.84 -14.60
C VAL A 18 -31.08 -5.40 -14.10
N ASP A 19 -32.22 -4.77 -14.41
CA ASP A 19 -32.45 -3.33 -14.15
C ASP A 19 -32.31 -2.97 -12.67
N GLU A 20 -32.79 -3.81 -11.75
CA GLU A 20 -32.67 -3.58 -10.31
C GLU A 20 -31.23 -3.73 -9.81
N ILE A 21 -30.50 -4.68 -10.38
CA ILE A 21 -29.08 -4.92 -10.07
C ILE A 21 -28.24 -3.78 -10.61
N ASP A 22 -28.55 -3.32 -11.82
CA ASP A 22 -27.86 -2.19 -12.44
C ASP A 22 -28.02 -0.91 -11.62
N ALA A 23 -29.21 -0.65 -11.09
CA ALA A 23 -29.46 0.49 -10.22
C ALA A 23 -28.62 0.40 -8.91
N GLN A 24 -28.57 -0.77 -8.27
CA GLN A 24 -27.75 -0.97 -7.07
C GLN A 24 -26.25 -0.82 -7.34
N LEU A 25 -25.77 -1.32 -8.47
CA LEU A 25 -24.36 -1.17 -8.85
C LEU A 25 -24.02 0.28 -9.18
N ALA A 26 -24.93 1.03 -9.82
CA ALA A 26 -24.76 2.45 -10.12
C ALA A 26 -24.64 3.27 -8.82
N GLU A 27 -25.50 3.03 -7.85
CA GLU A 27 -25.45 3.69 -6.54
C GLU A 27 -24.13 3.39 -5.80
N SER A 28 -23.72 2.13 -5.76
CA SER A 28 -22.46 1.72 -5.14
C SER A 28 -21.24 2.36 -5.84
N GLN A 29 -21.30 2.49 -7.17
CA GLN A 29 -20.25 3.13 -7.96
C GLN A 29 -20.20 4.63 -7.68
N GLU A 30 -21.32 5.33 -7.66
CA GLU A 30 -21.41 6.76 -7.37
C GLU A 30 -20.85 7.08 -5.98
N LEU A 31 -21.19 6.28 -4.96
CA LEU A 31 -20.64 6.41 -3.62
C LEU A 31 -19.11 6.23 -3.62
N ALA A 32 -18.60 5.19 -4.26
CA ALA A 32 -17.17 4.91 -4.33
C ALA A 32 -16.41 6.02 -5.07
N GLU A 33 -16.96 6.57 -6.14
CA GLU A 33 -16.38 7.68 -6.89
C GLU A 33 -16.39 8.99 -6.10
N GLY A 34 -17.50 9.31 -5.45
CA GLY A 34 -17.61 10.51 -4.63
C GLY A 34 -16.61 10.52 -3.47
N LEU A 35 -16.47 9.40 -2.77
CA LEU A 35 -15.46 9.25 -1.70
C LEU A 35 -14.04 9.31 -2.25
N ALA A 36 -13.76 8.71 -3.40
CA ALA A 36 -12.45 8.76 -4.04
C ALA A 36 -12.06 10.20 -4.44
N GLN A 37 -12.98 10.97 -5.02
CA GLN A 37 -12.78 12.39 -5.38
C GLN A 37 -12.52 13.24 -4.13
N THR A 38 -13.30 13.03 -3.07
CA THR A 38 -13.13 13.75 -1.80
C THR A 38 -11.77 13.47 -1.17
N ALA A 39 -11.35 12.20 -1.16
CA ALA A 39 -10.04 11.80 -0.66
C ALA A 39 -8.88 12.38 -1.49
N GLN A 40 -9.05 12.47 -2.81
CA GLN A 40 -8.06 13.10 -3.70
C GLN A 40 -7.97 14.61 -3.46
N SER A 41 -9.10 15.29 -3.29
CA SER A 41 -9.14 16.73 -2.97
C SER A 41 -8.51 17.03 -1.61
N ALA A 42 -8.56 16.10 -0.68
CA ALA A 42 -7.90 16.18 0.63
C ALA A 42 -6.42 15.72 0.60
N HIS A 43 -5.84 15.44 -0.59
CA HIS A 43 -4.50 14.88 -0.77
C HIS A 43 -4.25 13.56 -0.01
N ALA A 44 -5.31 12.82 0.29
CA ALA A 44 -5.22 11.51 0.94
C ALA A 44 -4.90 10.37 -0.05
N HIS A 45 -5.16 10.57 -1.34
CA HIS A 45 -4.92 9.61 -2.42
C HIS A 45 -4.37 10.29 -3.68
N ASP A 46 -3.46 9.61 -4.38
CA ASP A 46 -2.88 10.05 -5.66
C ASP A 46 -3.59 9.40 -6.88
N GLY A 47 -4.92 9.34 -6.85
CA GLY A 47 -5.70 8.79 -7.97
C GLY A 47 -5.63 7.27 -8.16
N GLU A 48 -4.93 6.53 -7.28
CA GLU A 48 -4.81 5.05 -7.39
C GLU A 48 -6.15 4.33 -7.22
N GLN A 49 -7.09 4.92 -6.51
CA GLN A 49 -8.44 4.39 -6.32
C GLN A 49 -9.25 4.39 -7.62
N THR A 50 -8.85 5.19 -8.62
CA THR A 50 -9.45 5.20 -9.96
C THR A 50 -9.44 3.82 -10.62
N ARG A 51 -8.46 2.96 -10.30
CA ARG A 51 -8.42 1.58 -10.82
C ARG A 51 -9.57 0.73 -10.31
N VAL A 52 -9.96 0.92 -9.05
CA VAL A 52 -11.07 0.18 -8.44
C VAL A 52 -12.40 0.65 -9.05
N THR A 53 -12.60 1.96 -9.15
CA THR A 53 -13.82 2.53 -9.77
C THR A 53 -13.92 2.15 -11.25
N THR A 54 -12.81 2.15 -11.99
CA THR A 54 -12.77 1.65 -13.38
C THR A 54 -13.14 0.16 -13.47
N SER A 55 -12.66 -0.66 -12.53
CA SER A 55 -13.00 -2.08 -12.46
C SER A 55 -14.50 -2.29 -12.17
N LEU A 56 -15.06 -1.50 -11.26
CA LEU A 56 -16.52 -1.51 -10.98
C LEU A 56 -17.33 -1.10 -12.20
N LYS A 57 -16.90 -0.07 -12.93
CA LYS A 57 -17.55 0.34 -14.21
C LYS A 57 -17.50 -0.76 -15.26
N ALA A 58 -16.36 -1.41 -15.42
CA ALA A 58 -16.22 -2.51 -16.36
C ALA A 58 -17.14 -3.68 -16.00
N GLN A 59 -17.27 -4.00 -14.72
CA GLN A 59 -18.16 -5.05 -14.23
C GLN A 59 -19.63 -4.69 -14.43
N ALA A 60 -20.03 -3.46 -14.11
CA ALA A 60 -21.39 -2.97 -14.37
C ALA A 60 -21.75 -3.04 -15.86
N ASN A 61 -20.82 -2.63 -16.74
CA ASN A 61 -21.04 -2.71 -18.19
C ASN A 61 -21.14 -4.15 -18.71
N ALA A 62 -20.37 -5.08 -18.12
CA ALA A 62 -20.46 -6.50 -18.47
C ALA A 62 -21.80 -7.14 -18.06
N ILE A 63 -22.40 -6.64 -16.98
CA ILE A 63 -23.73 -7.06 -16.51
C ILE A 63 -24.84 -6.42 -17.33
N ARG A 64 -24.72 -5.13 -17.65
CA ARG A 64 -25.72 -4.33 -18.38
C ARG A 64 -25.93 -4.78 -19.84
N GLY A 65 -24.87 -5.31 -20.47
CA GLY A 65 -24.89 -5.71 -21.87
C GLY A 65 -24.91 -4.52 -22.84
N ASP A 66 -25.40 -4.73 -24.06
CA ASP A 66 -25.47 -3.72 -25.13
C ASP A 66 -26.84 -2.99 -25.22
N GLY A 67 -27.71 -3.23 -24.27
CA GLY A 67 -29.01 -2.60 -24.17
C GLY A 67 -30.11 -3.17 -25.09
N LYS A 68 -29.77 -4.00 -26.08
CA LYS A 68 -30.74 -4.64 -26.98
C LYS A 68 -31.24 -5.98 -26.45
N LEU A 69 -30.35 -6.73 -25.82
CA LEU A 69 -30.66 -7.98 -25.15
C LEU A 69 -30.29 -7.80 -23.69
N LYS A 70 -31.25 -7.99 -22.78
CA LYS A 70 -31.02 -7.93 -21.34
C LYS A 70 -30.25 -9.17 -20.84
N GLN A 71 -29.07 -9.42 -21.41
CA GLN A 71 -28.19 -10.55 -21.14
C GLN A 71 -26.85 -10.03 -20.67
N PHE A 72 -26.16 -10.82 -19.83
CA PHE A 72 -24.79 -10.52 -19.49
C PHE A 72 -23.92 -10.53 -20.75
N ARG A 73 -23.15 -9.46 -20.94
CA ARG A 73 -22.20 -9.37 -22.03
C ARG A 73 -21.08 -10.41 -21.87
N ASP A 74 -20.64 -10.60 -20.65
CA ASP A 74 -19.57 -11.54 -20.29
C ASP A 74 -20.10 -12.54 -19.24
N PRO A 75 -19.50 -13.73 -19.10
CA PRO A 75 -19.89 -14.69 -18.07
C PRO A 75 -19.76 -14.09 -16.67
N GLN A 76 -20.87 -14.01 -15.93
CA GLN A 76 -20.94 -13.46 -14.58
C GLN A 76 -21.72 -14.40 -13.64
N LEU A 77 -21.34 -14.41 -12.37
CA LEU A 77 -22.16 -14.91 -11.27
C LEU A 77 -22.62 -13.72 -10.45
N VAL A 78 -23.91 -13.49 -10.40
CA VAL A 78 -24.52 -12.39 -9.66
C VAL A 78 -25.48 -12.94 -8.63
N LEU A 79 -25.29 -12.52 -7.37
CA LEU A 79 -26.17 -12.78 -6.23
C LEU A 79 -26.81 -11.45 -5.83
N ALA A 80 -28.13 -11.37 -5.91
CA ALA A 80 -28.85 -10.13 -5.62
C ALA A 80 -30.12 -10.41 -4.80
N SER A 81 -30.39 -9.57 -3.83
CA SER A 81 -31.58 -9.63 -3.00
C SER A 81 -32.03 -8.23 -2.59
N PRO A 82 -33.35 -7.92 -2.60
CA PRO A 82 -33.86 -6.62 -2.14
C PRO A 82 -33.74 -6.42 -0.63
N THR A 83 -33.60 -7.47 0.16
CA THR A 83 -33.63 -7.40 1.62
C THR A 83 -32.31 -7.79 2.28
N GLY A 84 -31.55 -8.73 1.72
CA GLY A 84 -30.26 -9.12 2.28
C GLY A 84 -29.72 -10.44 1.73
N ILE A 85 -28.42 -10.59 1.86
CA ILE A 85 -27.66 -11.81 1.53
C ILE A 85 -26.87 -12.19 2.76
N VAL A 86 -27.01 -13.44 3.22
CA VAL A 86 -26.23 -14.02 4.31
C VAL A 86 -25.35 -15.13 3.76
N ALA A 87 -24.04 -15.02 3.99
CA ALA A 87 -23.08 -16.09 3.77
C ALA A 87 -22.53 -16.52 5.13
N SER A 88 -22.80 -17.72 5.55
CA SER A 88 -22.42 -18.26 6.86
C SER A 88 -21.93 -19.69 6.73
N THR A 89 -20.88 -20.02 7.47
CA THR A 89 -20.31 -21.37 7.54
C THR A 89 -19.76 -21.60 8.96
N PRO A 90 -19.88 -22.82 9.51
CA PRO A 90 -19.24 -23.13 10.79
C PRO A 90 -17.72 -23.31 10.68
N GLU A 91 -17.18 -23.43 9.45
CA GLU A 91 -15.76 -23.67 9.20
C GLU A 91 -15.08 -22.42 8.62
N GLN A 92 -14.79 -22.42 7.34
CA GLN A 92 -13.98 -21.36 6.71
C GLN A 92 -14.74 -20.72 5.55
N LEU A 93 -14.61 -19.40 5.43
CA LEU A 93 -15.01 -18.62 4.27
C LEU A 93 -13.77 -17.99 3.63
N HIS A 94 -13.49 -18.35 2.37
CA HIS A 94 -12.38 -17.81 1.60
C HIS A 94 -12.90 -17.01 0.41
N LEU A 95 -12.55 -15.72 0.35
CA LEU A 95 -12.83 -14.83 -0.78
C LEU A 95 -11.51 -14.49 -1.48
N SER A 96 -11.39 -14.88 -2.74
CA SER A 96 -10.18 -14.64 -3.55
C SER A 96 -10.53 -14.00 -4.87
N SER A 97 -9.73 -13.02 -5.30
CA SER A 97 -9.87 -12.33 -6.57
C SER A 97 -8.51 -12.17 -7.22
N GLY A 98 -8.39 -12.49 -8.50
CA GLY A 98 -7.16 -12.31 -9.28
C GLY A 98 -6.82 -10.85 -9.60
N ARG A 99 -7.76 -9.92 -9.44
CA ARG A 99 -7.56 -8.49 -9.73
C ARG A 99 -7.93 -7.60 -8.55
N ALA A 100 -9.18 -7.20 -8.44
CA ALA A 100 -9.65 -6.28 -7.43
C ALA A 100 -10.81 -6.88 -6.64
N THR A 101 -10.84 -6.63 -5.34
CA THR A 101 -11.99 -6.86 -4.48
C THR A 101 -12.45 -5.50 -3.98
N ALA A 102 -13.70 -5.15 -4.26
CA ALA A 102 -14.33 -3.94 -3.76
C ALA A 102 -15.45 -4.31 -2.79
N VAL A 103 -15.51 -3.62 -1.67
CA VAL A 103 -16.60 -3.72 -0.69
C VAL A 103 -17.12 -2.31 -0.48
N THR A 104 -18.41 -2.10 -0.77
CA THR A 104 -19.08 -0.81 -0.62
C THR A 104 -20.31 -1.00 0.25
N ALA A 105 -20.48 -0.16 1.25
CA ALA A 105 -21.65 -0.12 2.11
C ALA A 105 -22.23 1.30 2.08
N GLY A 106 -23.53 1.44 1.86
CA GLY A 106 -24.22 2.74 1.88
C GLY A 106 -24.34 3.35 3.28
N ALA A 107 -24.17 2.54 4.31
CA ALA A 107 -24.16 2.97 5.70
C ALA A 107 -22.88 2.44 6.40
N ASP A 108 -23.03 1.53 7.32
CA ASP A 108 -21.93 1.07 8.18
C ASP A 108 -21.32 -0.25 7.68
N MET A 109 -20.01 -0.39 7.90
CA MET A 109 -19.29 -1.64 7.74
C MET A 109 -18.64 -2.02 9.08
N SER A 110 -18.91 -3.24 9.57
CA SER A 110 -18.33 -3.76 10.80
C SER A 110 -17.46 -4.97 10.52
N ILE A 111 -16.27 -5.00 11.11
CA ILE A 111 -15.37 -6.15 11.10
C ILE A 111 -15.09 -6.52 12.55
N SER A 112 -15.49 -7.73 12.97
CA SER A 112 -15.28 -8.24 14.31
C SER A 112 -14.63 -9.63 14.24
N THR A 113 -13.62 -9.87 15.06
CA THR A 113 -12.90 -11.15 15.12
C THR A 113 -12.60 -11.53 16.54
N GLY A 114 -12.73 -12.81 16.88
CA GLY A 114 -12.32 -13.34 18.18
C GLY A 114 -10.82 -13.56 18.33
N GLY A 115 -10.07 -13.45 17.23
CA GLY A 115 -8.61 -13.55 17.16
C GLY A 115 -7.99 -12.26 16.65
N GLY A 116 -7.03 -12.37 15.73
CA GLY A 116 -6.33 -11.24 15.11
C GLY A 116 -6.93 -10.82 13.78
N LEU A 117 -6.78 -9.55 13.41
CA LEU A 117 -6.97 -9.05 12.07
C LEU A 117 -5.59 -8.79 11.45
N PHE A 118 -5.25 -9.50 10.38
CA PHE A 118 -3.98 -9.36 9.68
C PHE A 118 -4.20 -8.73 8.30
N ALA A 119 -3.51 -7.63 8.03
CA ALA A 119 -3.57 -6.94 6.75
C ALA A 119 -2.15 -6.71 6.22
N SER A 120 -1.80 -7.34 5.09
CA SER A 120 -0.49 -7.21 4.45
C SER A 120 -0.65 -6.66 3.04
N MET A 121 0.05 -5.59 2.71
CA MET A 121 -0.08 -4.88 1.45
C MET A 121 1.28 -4.64 0.81
N ARG A 122 1.39 -4.92 -0.48
CA ARG A 122 2.65 -4.69 -1.21
C ARG A 122 2.95 -3.21 -1.43
N LYS A 123 1.92 -2.37 -1.63
CA LYS A 123 2.11 -0.98 -2.02
C LYS A 123 1.80 0.01 -0.91
N ALA A 124 0.54 0.14 -0.51
CA ALA A 124 0.12 1.15 0.44
C ALA A 124 -1.16 0.75 1.18
N LEU A 125 -1.26 1.19 2.43
CA LEU A 125 -2.50 1.30 3.17
C LEU A 125 -2.85 2.79 3.27
N ARG A 126 -4.05 3.17 2.80
CA ARG A 126 -4.57 4.53 2.89
C ARG A 126 -5.93 4.52 3.57
N LEU A 127 -6.04 5.26 4.64
CA LEU A 127 -7.28 5.42 5.40
C LEU A 127 -7.68 6.89 5.34
N PHE A 128 -8.87 7.18 4.83
CA PHE A 128 -9.42 8.51 4.77
C PHE A 128 -10.77 8.54 5.47
N VAL A 129 -10.97 9.49 6.36
CA VAL A 129 -12.24 9.74 7.07
C VAL A 129 -12.64 11.18 6.83
N TYR A 130 -13.79 11.37 6.20
CA TYR A 130 -14.22 12.70 5.75
C TYR A 130 -14.74 13.58 6.88
N GLN A 131 -15.55 13.07 7.78
CA GLN A 131 -16.29 13.93 8.73
C GLN A 131 -15.98 13.67 10.20
N ALA A 132 -15.97 12.42 10.65
CA ALA A 132 -16.02 12.11 12.08
C ALA A 132 -14.67 11.98 12.78
N GLY A 133 -13.62 11.57 12.07
CA GLY A 133 -12.28 11.34 12.63
C GLY A 133 -11.92 9.86 12.80
N MET A 134 -10.70 9.63 13.26
CA MET A 134 -10.11 8.29 13.41
C MET A 134 -9.64 8.08 14.85
N ARG A 135 -9.90 6.91 15.42
CA ARG A 135 -9.40 6.51 16.73
C ARG A 135 -8.66 5.19 16.63
N LEU A 136 -7.44 5.14 17.18
CA LEU A 136 -6.65 3.94 17.36
C LEU A 136 -6.44 3.75 18.86
N VAL A 137 -6.97 2.66 19.43
CA VAL A 137 -6.92 2.39 20.86
C VAL A 137 -6.49 0.95 21.08
N ALA A 138 -5.41 0.73 21.83
CA ALA A 138 -5.07 -0.54 22.41
C ALA A 138 -5.44 -0.49 23.89
N ALA A 139 -6.37 -1.34 24.32
CA ALA A 139 -6.79 -1.41 25.74
C ALA A 139 -5.70 -2.02 26.63
N ALA A 140 -4.89 -2.91 26.07
CA ALA A 140 -3.72 -3.51 26.69
C ALA A 140 -2.66 -3.75 25.61
N GLY A 141 -1.38 -3.60 25.94
CA GLY A 141 -0.27 -3.68 25.01
C GLY A 141 0.01 -2.35 24.31
N ASP A 142 0.99 -2.36 23.42
CA ASP A 142 1.55 -1.16 22.80
C ASP A 142 0.91 -0.85 21.45
N ILE A 143 1.01 0.41 21.02
CA ILE A 143 0.78 0.84 19.65
C ILE A 143 2.13 1.21 19.06
N ASP A 144 2.65 0.38 18.17
CA ASP A 144 3.91 0.60 17.48
C ASP A 144 3.70 1.30 16.13
N LEU A 145 4.33 2.45 15.94
CA LEU A 145 4.40 3.17 14.66
C LEU A 145 5.85 3.24 14.20
N LYS A 146 6.20 2.52 13.15
CA LYS A 146 7.59 2.43 12.65
C LYS A 146 7.64 2.68 11.14
N ALA A 147 8.45 3.65 10.71
CA ALA A 147 8.87 3.82 9.34
C ALA A 147 10.33 3.35 9.23
N LEU A 148 10.58 2.24 8.53
CA LEU A 148 11.90 1.60 8.54
C LEU A 148 12.93 2.29 7.63
N LYS A 149 12.46 2.95 6.56
CA LYS A 149 13.35 3.60 5.57
C LYS A 149 13.09 5.11 5.43
N ASP A 150 11.88 5.55 5.77
CA ASP A 150 11.44 6.93 5.52
C ASP A 150 10.94 7.60 6.82
N SER A 151 10.17 8.65 6.70
CA SER A 151 9.74 9.51 7.79
C SER A 151 8.36 9.15 8.33
N ILE A 152 8.11 9.52 9.59
CA ILE A 152 6.78 9.61 10.18
C ILE A 152 6.43 11.09 10.30
N ASN A 153 5.37 11.54 9.60
CA ASN A 153 4.90 12.91 9.61
C ASN A 153 3.60 13.02 10.42
N LEU A 154 3.60 13.84 11.46
CA LEU A 154 2.43 14.17 12.26
C LEU A 154 2.07 15.64 12.03
N LEU A 155 0.91 15.91 11.44
CA LEU A 155 0.44 17.26 11.15
C LEU A 155 -0.97 17.45 11.74
N ALA A 156 -1.14 18.49 12.54
CA ALA A 156 -2.45 18.91 13.04
C ALA A 156 -2.59 20.43 12.87
N LYS A 157 -3.79 20.88 12.47
CA LYS A 157 -4.08 22.31 12.36
C LYS A 157 -4.12 23.00 13.73
N LEU A 158 -4.57 22.29 14.76
CA LEU A 158 -4.75 22.87 16.10
C LEU A 158 -3.68 22.39 17.06
N ASN A 159 -3.76 21.14 17.53
CA ASN A 159 -2.91 20.64 18.59
C ASN A 159 -2.38 19.24 18.27
N VAL A 160 -1.15 18.99 18.67
CA VAL A 160 -0.60 17.66 18.90
C VAL A 160 -0.31 17.55 20.39
N THR A 161 -1.00 16.66 21.09
CA THR A 161 -0.84 16.46 22.53
C THR A 161 -0.16 15.12 22.81
N VAL A 162 0.94 15.15 23.55
CA VAL A 162 1.68 13.96 23.98
C VAL A 162 1.72 13.94 25.50
N VAL A 163 1.15 12.92 26.12
CA VAL A 163 1.11 12.75 27.58
C VAL A 163 1.56 11.36 27.93
N ALA A 164 2.56 11.25 28.78
CA ALA A 164 3.09 9.97 29.27
C ALA A 164 3.89 10.18 30.57
N ASP A 165 4.09 9.12 31.36
CA ASP A 165 5.00 9.15 32.51
C ASP A 165 6.44 9.46 32.10
N ARG A 166 6.84 9.02 30.91
CA ARG A 166 8.16 9.29 30.34
C ARG A 166 8.08 9.54 28.85
N ILE A 167 8.65 10.64 28.39
CA ILE A 167 8.85 10.97 26.98
C ILE A 167 10.33 10.96 26.69
N ARG A 168 10.77 10.17 25.69
CA ARG A 168 12.14 10.15 25.19
C ARG A 168 12.16 10.60 23.74
N ILE A 169 12.90 11.67 23.47
CA ILE A 169 13.15 12.17 22.13
C ILE A 169 14.64 11.98 21.85
N SER A 170 14.98 11.34 20.74
CA SER A 170 16.35 11.00 20.39
C SER A 170 16.54 11.11 18.89
N ALA A 171 17.56 11.83 18.47
CA ALA A 171 17.93 11.97 17.07
C ALA A 171 19.45 11.80 16.92
N GLN A 172 19.91 11.30 15.78
CA GLN A 172 21.35 11.19 15.49
C GLN A 172 21.97 12.52 15.12
N GLN A 173 21.24 13.36 14.39
CA GLN A 173 21.77 14.62 13.86
C GLN A 173 21.33 15.79 14.71
N GLU A 174 20.02 16.03 14.79
CA GLU A 174 19.51 17.20 15.51
C GLU A 174 18.09 17.01 16.03
N VAL A 175 17.75 17.77 17.08
CA VAL A 175 16.39 17.99 17.57
C VAL A 175 16.14 19.49 17.54
N GLU A 176 15.10 19.91 16.84
CA GLU A 176 14.65 21.30 16.81
C GLU A 176 13.23 21.41 17.38
N ILE A 177 13.04 22.35 18.28
CA ILE A 177 11.74 22.68 18.88
C ILE A 177 11.51 24.18 18.69
N CYS A 178 10.50 24.54 17.90
CA CYS A 178 10.17 25.91 17.57
C CYS A 178 8.74 26.26 17.98
N GLY A 179 8.54 27.52 18.40
CA GLY A 179 7.22 28.03 18.71
C GLY A 179 7.20 29.54 18.88
N GLY A 180 6.30 30.24 18.18
CA GLY A 180 6.10 31.69 18.34
C GLY A 180 7.34 32.55 18.14
N GLY A 181 8.24 32.17 17.21
CA GLY A 181 9.51 32.88 16.98
C GLY A 181 10.67 32.49 17.93
N SER A 182 10.38 31.67 18.94
CA SER A 182 11.38 31.14 19.85
C SER A 182 11.77 29.70 19.45
N TYR A 183 12.99 29.28 19.73
CA TYR A 183 13.47 27.95 19.38
C TYR A 183 14.49 27.39 20.37
N THR A 184 14.61 26.09 20.39
CA THR A 184 15.73 25.36 20.96
C THR A 184 16.22 24.32 19.96
N HIS A 185 17.52 24.34 19.67
CA HIS A 185 18.17 23.49 18.70
C HIS A 185 19.30 22.71 19.38
N TRP A 186 19.28 21.38 19.29
CA TRP A 186 20.28 20.48 19.87
C TRP A 186 20.96 19.74 18.73
N ARG A 187 22.25 19.96 18.55
CA ARG A 187 23.07 19.29 17.53
C ARG A 187 24.47 18.98 18.06
N ALA A 188 25.26 18.27 17.28
CA ALA A 188 26.62 17.97 17.65
C ALA A 188 27.43 19.25 17.97
N GLY A 189 27.99 19.33 19.17
CA GLY A 189 28.84 20.44 19.61
C GLY A 189 28.11 21.66 20.17
N GLU A 190 26.75 21.76 20.07
CA GLU A 190 26.06 22.89 20.69
C GLU A 190 24.61 22.60 21.09
N ILE A 191 24.17 23.29 22.13
CA ILE A 191 22.76 23.48 22.46
C ILE A 191 22.50 25.00 22.38
N ARG A 192 21.59 25.42 21.49
CA ARG A 192 21.27 26.82 21.26
C ARG A 192 19.79 27.09 21.48
N SER A 193 19.50 28.07 22.35
CA SER A 193 18.15 28.58 22.54
C SER A 193 18.09 30.05 22.18
N GLY A 194 17.06 30.49 21.47
CA GLY A 194 16.88 31.88 21.04
C GLY A 194 15.43 32.33 21.12
N THR A 195 15.25 33.61 21.38
CA THR A 195 13.95 34.31 21.41
C THR A 195 14.18 35.79 21.10
N ASP A 196 13.24 36.42 20.44
CA ASP A 196 13.19 37.90 20.28
C ASP A 196 12.59 38.62 21.51
N GLY A 197 12.00 37.83 22.43
CA GLY A 197 11.41 38.31 23.66
C GLY A 197 12.24 38.06 24.91
N LYS A 198 11.57 37.89 26.05
CA LYS A 198 12.21 37.66 27.34
C LYS A 198 12.49 36.17 27.55
N PHE A 199 13.76 35.83 27.81
CA PHE A 199 14.16 34.49 28.28
C PHE A 199 14.22 34.48 29.81
N GLN A 200 13.39 33.66 30.46
CA GLN A 200 13.29 33.58 31.91
C GLN A 200 13.47 32.15 32.39
N VAL A 201 14.33 31.97 33.37
CA VAL A 201 14.62 30.66 33.99
C VAL A 201 14.35 30.75 35.49
N HIS A 202 13.51 29.87 36.03
CA HIS A 202 13.30 29.72 37.46
C HIS A 202 13.97 28.42 37.92
N SER A 203 14.90 28.53 38.87
CA SER A 203 15.56 27.37 39.44
C SER A 203 16.05 27.65 40.83
N ALA A 204 16.15 26.63 41.70
CA ALA A 204 16.71 26.74 43.04
C ALA A 204 18.24 26.96 43.03
N GLY A 205 18.90 26.61 41.93
CA GLY A 205 20.36 26.77 41.77
C GLY A 205 20.77 26.50 40.32
N ARG A 206 21.98 26.95 39.94
CA ARG A 206 22.60 26.68 38.64
C ARG A 206 23.98 26.15 38.87
N VAL A 207 24.32 25.04 38.20
CA VAL A 207 25.66 24.47 38.23
C VAL A 207 26.14 24.31 36.79
N PHE A 208 27.33 24.82 36.50
CA PHE A 208 28.04 24.64 35.25
C PHE A 208 29.24 23.73 35.52
N THR A 209 29.26 22.57 34.92
CA THR A 209 30.37 21.63 34.96
C THR A 209 31.11 21.63 33.65
N GLY A 210 32.30 20.99 33.60
CA GLY A 210 33.04 20.84 32.36
C GLY A 210 32.29 20.02 31.30
N PRO A 211 32.86 19.87 30.11
CA PRO A 211 32.23 19.13 29.01
C PRO A 211 31.88 17.69 29.43
N ASP A 212 30.68 17.25 29.07
CA ASP A 212 30.20 15.87 29.22
C ASP A 212 29.56 15.42 27.93
N ASN A 213 29.67 14.15 27.61
CA ASN A 213 29.08 13.56 26.40
C ASN A 213 28.34 12.27 26.76
N LYS A 214 27.07 12.21 26.39
CA LYS A 214 26.25 11.01 26.51
C LYS A 214 26.05 10.39 25.13
N SER A 215 26.69 9.27 24.86
CA SER A 215 26.42 8.48 23.67
C SER A 215 24.94 8.06 23.65
N ASN A 216 24.29 8.29 22.55
CA ASN A 216 22.90 7.89 22.32
C ASN A 216 22.84 7.10 21.00
N PRO A 217 23.25 5.82 21.00
CA PRO A 217 23.14 5.00 19.81
C PRO A 217 21.67 4.85 19.44
N LEU A 218 21.29 5.30 18.26
CA LEU A 218 19.99 5.00 17.66
C LEU A 218 20.08 3.56 17.13
N VAL A 219 19.71 2.60 17.97
CA VAL A 219 19.55 1.21 17.53
C VAL A 219 18.18 1.12 16.88
N LEU A 220 18.13 1.33 15.58
CA LEU A 220 17.01 0.89 14.77
C LEU A 220 17.26 -0.58 14.45
N ASP A 221 16.77 -1.49 15.30
CA ASP A 221 16.58 -2.90 14.95
C ASP A 221 15.47 -2.97 13.89
N ALA A 222 15.73 -2.42 12.72
CA ALA A 222 14.87 -2.64 11.56
C ALA A 222 15.31 -3.98 10.96
N PRO A 223 14.48 -5.01 10.98
CA PRO A 223 14.78 -6.21 10.22
C PRO A 223 14.99 -5.79 8.77
N GLU A 224 16.06 -6.26 8.15
CA GLU A 224 16.26 -6.09 6.71
C GLU A 224 15.05 -6.72 6.03
N LEU A 225 14.19 -5.87 5.46
CA LEU A 225 13.05 -6.36 4.71
C LEU A 225 13.60 -7.05 3.46
N PRO A 226 13.16 -8.29 3.18
CA PRO A 226 13.60 -8.99 1.99
C PRO A 226 13.21 -8.17 0.76
N GLU A 227 14.19 -7.76 -0.01
CA GLU A 227 13.99 -7.03 -1.24
C GLU A 227 13.64 -8.01 -2.37
N ASN A 228 12.51 -7.77 -3.04
CA ASN A 228 12.18 -8.49 -4.26
C ASN A 228 12.68 -7.68 -5.45
N LEU A 229 13.59 -8.24 -6.23
CA LEU A 229 14.07 -7.62 -7.45
C LEU A 229 13.22 -8.06 -8.64
N HIS A 230 12.93 -7.13 -9.54
CA HIS A 230 12.19 -7.37 -10.76
C HIS A 230 13.07 -7.09 -11.97
N PHE A 231 13.26 -8.07 -12.83
CA PHE A 231 14.04 -7.94 -14.05
C PHE A 231 13.15 -8.20 -15.27
N THR A 232 13.13 -7.28 -16.23
CA THR A 232 12.40 -7.46 -17.48
C THR A 232 13.31 -8.12 -18.51
N LEU A 233 12.89 -9.25 -19.05
CA LEU A 233 13.61 -9.96 -20.10
C LEU A 233 13.10 -9.55 -21.48
N GLY A 234 14.02 -9.20 -22.38
CA GLY A 234 13.74 -8.84 -23.78
C GLY A 234 14.69 -9.53 -24.74
N ALA A 235 14.24 -9.81 -25.96
CA ALA A 235 15.05 -10.49 -26.98
C ALA A 235 16.29 -9.66 -27.40
N LEU A 236 16.18 -8.34 -27.37
CA LEU A 236 17.27 -7.39 -27.66
C LEU A 236 17.10 -6.14 -26.78
N PRO A 237 18.17 -5.41 -26.44
CA PRO A 237 18.08 -4.12 -25.80
C PRO A 237 17.27 -3.14 -26.64
N GLY A 238 16.11 -2.70 -26.14
CA GLY A 238 15.21 -1.78 -26.86
C GLY A 238 14.18 -2.43 -27.79
N ALA A 239 14.20 -3.75 -27.99
CA ALA A 239 13.19 -4.45 -28.80
C ALA A 239 11.83 -4.52 -28.10
N ALA A 240 10.75 -4.49 -28.89
CA ALA A 240 9.38 -4.65 -28.39
C ALA A 240 9.06 -6.10 -27.95
N GLY A 241 9.90 -7.08 -28.32
CA GLY A 241 9.72 -8.48 -27.95
C GLY A 241 10.13 -8.74 -26.50
N ARG A 242 9.17 -9.14 -25.66
CA ARG A 242 9.37 -9.57 -24.28
C ARG A 242 9.08 -11.06 -24.18
N TYR A 243 9.76 -11.73 -23.28
CA TYR A 243 9.45 -13.11 -22.95
C TYR A 243 8.32 -13.12 -21.92
N VAL A 244 7.08 -13.20 -22.41
CA VAL A 244 5.85 -13.16 -21.62
C VAL A 244 5.38 -14.59 -21.38
N GLU A 245 4.96 -14.90 -20.17
CA GLU A 245 4.48 -16.24 -19.76
C GLU A 245 5.47 -17.36 -20.05
N GLU A 246 6.77 -17.05 -20.07
CA GLU A 246 7.83 -18.00 -20.35
C GLU A 246 8.31 -18.66 -19.05
N PRO A 247 8.33 -19.99 -18.94
CA PRO A 247 8.89 -20.69 -17.78
C PRO A 247 10.39 -20.44 -17.67
N TYR A 248 10.86 -20.23 -16.43
CA TYR A 248 12.28 -20.00 -16.15
C TYR A 248 12.78 -20.72 -14.91
N GLU A 249 14.07 -20.97 -14.89
CA GLU A 249 14.83 -21.37 -13.73
C GLU A 249 15.78 -20.23 -13.31
N LEU A 250 15.84 -19.97 -12.00
CA LEU A 250 16.67 -18.92 -11.41
C LEU A 250 17.87 -19.54 -10.68
N PHE A 251 19.05 -19.02 -10.94
CA PHE A 251 20.30 -19.49 -10.36
C PHE A 251 21.05 -18.37 -9.67
N LYS A 252 21.72 -18.70 -8.58
CA LYS A 252 22.74 -17.88 -7.90
C LYS A 252 24.00 -18.74 -7.73
N ASP A 253 25.16 -18.21 -8.12
CA ASP A 253 26.46 -18.91 -8.00
C ASP A 253 26.41 -20.36 -8.54
N ASN A 254 25.75 -20.56 -9.70
CA ASN A 254 25.47 -21.87 -10.35
C ASN A 254 24.54 -22.82 -9.59
N ALA A 255 24.03 -22.47 -8.43
CA ALA A 255 23.01 -23.23 -7.72
C ALA A 255 21.62 -22.76 -8.15
N LYS A 256 20.71 -23.69 -8.45
CA LYS A 256 19.29 -23.36 -8.69
C LYS A 256 18.66 -22.93 -7.37
N ILE A 257 18.11 -21.71 -7.34
CA ILE A 257 17.49 -21.10 -6.16
C ILE A 257 15.97 -20.96 -6.29
N GLY A 258 15.43 -21.12 -7.51
CA GLY A 258 14.00 -21.02 -7.75
C GLY A 258 13.62 -21.28 -9.18
N GLU A 259 12.32 -21.30 -9.43
CA GLU A 259 11.71 -21.40 -10.75
C GLU A 259 10.40 -20.60 -10.77
N GLY A 260 9.91 -20.25 -11.95
CA GLY A 260 8.67 -19.52 -12.11
C GLY A 260 8.30 -19.34 -13.57
N VAL A 261 7.34 -18.45 -13.80
CA VAL A 261 6.90 -18.02 -15.14
C VAL A 261 6.97 -16.51 -15.17
N THR A 262 7.48 -15.94 -16.26
CA THR A 262 7.52 -14.47 -16.44
C THR A 262 6.10 -13.93 -16.54
N ASP A 263 5.90 -12.72 -16.02
CA ASP A 263 4.57 -12.10 -16.03
C ASP A 263 4.21 -11.48 -17.40
N GLU A 264 3.02 -10.84 -17.49
CA GLU A 264 2.51 -10.15 -18.69
C GLU A 264 3.44 -9.04 -19.21
N LEU A 265 4.40 -8.61 -18.42
CA LEU A 265 5.42 -7.63 -18.77
C LEU A 265 6.79 -8.27 -19.08
N GLY A 266 6.86 -9.61 -19.09
CA GLY A 266 8.10 -10.36 -19.29
C GLY A 266 9.08 -10.21 -18.13
N ARG A 267 8.60 -10.10 -16.88
CA ARG A 267 9.45 -9.88 -15.70
C ARG A 267 9.68 -11.18 -14.95
N VAL A 268 10.93 -11.36 -14.53
CA VAL A 268 11.38 -12.35 -13.55
C VAL A 268 11.41 -11.71 -12.17
N ILE A 269 10.94 -12.41 -11.16
CA ILE A 269 10.95 -11.98 -9.77
C ILE A 269 12.01 -12.78 -9.02
N VAL A 270 13.01 -12.09 -8.48
CA VAL A 270 13.95 -12.66 -7.51
C VAL A 270 13.43 -12.32 -6.12
N ALA A 271 12.80 -13.29 -5.48
CA ALA A 271 12.27 -13.12 -4.13
C ALA A 271 13.41 -13.19 -3.09
N ASN A 272 13.30 -12.40 -2.02
CA ASN A 272 14.22 -12.41 -0.90
C ASN A 272 15.68 -12.16 -1.32
N HIS A 273 15.91 -11.13 -2.13
CA HIS A 273 17.28 -10.73 -2.50
C HIS A 273 18.12 -10.46 -1.25
N GLN A 274 19.29 -11.09 -1.19
CA GLN A 274 20.24 -10.88 -0.10
C GLN A 274 21.21 -9.75 -0.46
N PRO A 275 21.41 -8.75 0.40
CA PRO A 275 22.41 -7.71 0.22
C PRO A 275 23.80 -8.33 -0.06
N GLY A 276 24.51 -7.76 -1.01
CA GLY A 276 25.84 -8.27 -1.43
C GLY A 276 25.80 -9.23 -2.63
N THR A 277 24.64 -9.72 -3.06
CA THR A 277 24.54 -10.49 -4.30
C THR A 277 24.66 -9.57 -5.51
N SER A 278 25.66 -9.76 -6.36
CA SER A 278 25.94 -8.90 -7.51
C SER A 278 25.24 -9.33 -8.79
N ALA A 279 24.86 -10.59 -8.93
CA ALA A 279 24.19 -11.11 -10.11
C ALA A 279 23.37 -12.38 -9.83
N TYR A 280 22.36 -12.58 -10.65
CA TYR A 280 21.61 -13.82 -10.79
C TYR A 280 21.63 -14.26 -12.25
N ARG A 281 21.41 -15.54 -12.50
CA ARG A 281 21.29 -16.10 -13.84
C ARG A 281 19.91 -16.70 -14.01
N VAL A 282 19.27 -16.41 -15.12
CA VAL A 282 17.98 -16.98 -15.52
C VAL A 282 18.17 -17.81 -16.77
N LYS A 283 17.59 -19.00 -16.77
CA LYS A 283 17.49 -19.88 -17.94
C LYS A 283 16.03 -20.07 -18.28
N LEU A 284 15.64 -19.70 -19.49
CA LEU A 284 14.29 -19.88 -20.00
C LEU A 284 14.10 -21.30 -20.58
N SER A 285 12.84 -21.74 -20.65
CA SER A 285 12.47 -23.03 -21.23
C SER A 285 12.87 -23.18 -22.70
N ASN A 286 12.93 -22.07 -23.44
CA ASN A 286 13.38 -21.99 -24.82
C ASN A 286 14.91 -22.03 -25.00
N GLY A 287 15.67 -22.24 -23.93
CA GLY A 287 17.14 -22.30 -23.93
C GLY A 287 17.85 -20.95 -23.84
N GLY A 288 17.11 -19.83 -23.77
CA GLY A 288 17.69 -18.50 -23.54
C GLY A 288 18.26 -18.35 -22.14
N GLU A 289 19.50 -17.84 -22.02
CA GLU A 289 20.12 -17.55 -20.73
C GLU A 289 20.38 -16.04 -20.59
N PHE A 290 20.13 -15.51 -19.38
CA PHE A 290 20.30 -14.09 -19.05
C PHE A 290 21.05 -13.93 -17.74
N ASN A 291 22.00 -12.98 -17.72
CA ASN A 291 22.67 -12.57 -16.50
C ASN A 291 21.99 -11.30 -15.96
N LEU A 292 21.40 -11.40 -14.78
CA LEU A 292 20.67 -10.34 -14.10
C LEU A 292 21.61 -9.61 -13.13
N ARG A 293 22.23 -8.54 -13.56
CA ARG A 293 23.15 -7.77 -12.71
C ARG A 293 22.38 -6.91 -11.73
N VAL A 294 22.74 -7.03 -10.44
CA VAL A 294 22.19 -6.19 -9.37
C VAL A 294 23.08 -4.95 -9.24
N ARG A 295 22.50 -3.77 -9.40
CA ARG A 295 23.19 -2.50 -9.10
C ARG A 295 22.64 -1.97 -7.79
N ASN A 296 23.47 -1.91 -6.77
CA ASN A 296 23.15 -1.21 -5.54
C ASN A 296 23.29 0.29 -5.79
N VAL A 297 22.17 0.96 -6.03
CA VAL A 297 22.12 2.42 -6.13
C VAL A 297 21.96 2.96 -4.71
N LEU A 298 23.06 3.14 -3.98
CA LEU A 298 23.10 3.78 -2.66
C LEU A 298 23.11 5.32 -2.74
N ASN A 299 22.95 5.92 -3.91
CA ASN A 299 22.91 7.37 -4.05
C ASN A 299 21.47 7.84 -4.29
N HIS A 300 20.96 8.56 -3.32
CA HIS A 300 19.82 9.44 -3.42
C HIS A 300 20.13 10.62 -4.37
N ASP A 301 20.29 10.34 -5.65
CA ASP A 301 20.25 11.37 -6.67
C ASP A 301 18.87 11.31 -7.34
N PRO A 302 17.94 12.23 -7.02
CA PRO A 302 16.59 12.22 -7.57
C PRO A 302 16.56 12.41 -9.10
N GLU A 303 17.62 12.91 -9.72
CA GLU A 303 17.71 13.07 -11.17
C GLU A 303 18.07 11.77 -11.89
N HIS A 304 18.56 10.74 -11.22
CA HIS A 304 18.95 9.46 -11.82
C HIS A 304 18.12 8.26 -11.37
N ALA A 305 16.99 8.48 -10.72
CA ALA A 305 16.01 7.44 -10.41
C ALA A 305 15.24 6.99 -11.67
N ASP A 306 15.93 6.70 -12.76
CA ASP A 306 15.36 5.97 -13.88
C ASP A 306 15.28 4.47 -13.52
N VAL A 307 14.19 4.13 -12.85
CA VAL A 307 13.80 2.77 -12.44
C VAL A 307 13.56 1.84 -13.64
N ARG A 308 13.88 2.28 -14.88
CA ARG A 308 13.47 1.60 -16.10
C ARG A 308 14.43 0.56 -16.64
N SER A 309 15.51 0.23 -15.99
CA SER A 309 16.40 -0.74 -16.63
C SER A 309 17.32 -1.55 -15.70
N ASN A 310 16.79 -2.38 -14.87
CA ASN A 310 17.50 -3.63 -14.59
C ASN A 310 17.21 -4.58 -15.76
N ARG A 311 17.95 -4.40 -16.86
CA ARG A 311 17.89 -5.25 -18.06
C ARG A 311 18.85 -6.41 -17.87
N GLY A 312 18.34 -7.64 -18.03
CA GLY A 312 19.21 -8.81 -18.20
C GLY A 312 20.04 -8.67 -19.48
N GLU A 313 21.33 -8.92 -19.42
CA GLU A 313 22.20 -9.06 -20.59
C GLU A 313 22.15 -10.52 -21.03
N ARG A 314 21.89 -10.75 -22.33
CA ARG A 314 21.95 -12.09 -22.93
C ARG A 314 23.42 -12.53 -22.98
N LEU A 315 23.68 -13.77 -22.53
CA LEU A 315 24.99 -14.45 -22.64
C LEU A 315 25.21 -14.99 -24.04
#